data_c64fc56e58920dc686aa54563e4c2a3a
#
_entry.id   c64fc56e58920dc686aa54563e4c2a3a
#
_cell.length_a   1.000
_cell.length_b   1.000
_cell.length_c   1.000
_cell.angle_alpha   90.00
_cell.angle_beta   90.00
_cell.angle_gamma   90.00
#
_symmetry.space_group_name_H-M   'P 1'
#
loop_
_entity.id
_entity.type
_entity.pdbx_description
1 polymer ?
#
loop_
_entity_poly.entity_id
_entity_poly.type
_entity_poly.pdbx_seq_one_letter_code
_entity_poly.pdbx_strand_id
1 'polypeptide(L)'
;EPEFISLSRDHVHVTETEHLVYQVPDHRRERALVRLLEVENPASAIIFCNTKAHVHFVSVVLQRFGYDADELSADLAQNERERVLQRVREGNLRYLVATDVAGRGIDIPDLSHVIQYELPEDPESYVHRAGRTGRAGATGIAITLISGITDKLALDRIAKRFGIAFEERALPTDADLEAVVAERVTALLEARLRERDSIQHERSRRFAALA
;
A
#
# COMPACT_ATOMS: atom_id res chain seq x y z
N GLU A 1 38.62 5.30 18.94
CA GLU A 1 37.28 5.94 18.89
C GLU A 1 36.27 4.90 18.42
N PRO A 2 35.22 4.61 19.19
CA PRO A 2 34.22 3.67 18.73
C PRO A 2 33.33 4.40 17.70
N GLU A 3 33.34 3.93 16.45
CA GLU A 3 32.32 4.30 15.48
C GLU A 3 30.97 3.78 15.96
N PHE A 4 30.10 4.70 16.38
CA PHE A 4 28.70 4.43 16.58
C PHE A 4 28.03 4.22 15.22
N ILE A 5 28.00 2.98 14.74
CA ILE A 5 27.11 2.59 13.67
C ILE A 5 25.71 2.51 14.28
N SER A 6 24.98 3.61 14.26
CA SER A 6 23.54 3.61 14.48
C SER A 6 22.88 2.97 13.25
N LEU A 7 22.83 1.65 13.23
CA LEU A 7 21.88 0.93 12.40
C LEU A 7 20.50 1.25 12.97
N SER A 8 19.85 2.28 12.42
CA SER A 8 18.46 2.57 12.77
C SER A 8 17.65 1.29 12.53
N ARG A 9 16.69 1.00 13.40
CA ARG A 9 15.81 -0.19 13.24
C ARG A 9 15.18 -0.25 11.84
N ASP A 10 14.97 0.89 11.21
CA ASP A 10 14.45 1.02 9.85
C ASP A 10 15.35 0.38 8.77
N HIS A 11 16.68 0.40 8.94
CA HIS A 11 17.61 -0.25 7.99
C HIS A 11 17.49 -1.78 7.99
N VAL A 12 17.26 -2.41 9.14
CA VAL A 12 17.14 -3.88 9.23
C VAL A 12 15.85 -4.34 8.59
N HIS A 13 14.76 -3.64 8.80
CA HIS A 13 13.45 -4.01 8.24
C HIS A 13 13.35 -3.82 6.73
N VAL A 14 14.06 -2.83 6.17
CA VAL A 14 14.06 -2.57 4.72
C VAL A 14 14.70 -3.71 3.93
N THR A 15 15.68 -4.42 4.49
CA THR A 15 16.30 -5.58 3.82
C THR A 15 15.43 -6.83 3.83
N GLU A 16 14.43 -6.90 4.72
CA GLU A 16 13.45 -8.00 4.80
C GLU A 16 12.17 -7.70 3.99
N THR A 17 12.05 -6.47 3.46
CA THR A 17 10.92 -6.04 2.64
C THR A 17 11.14 -6.42 1.19
N GLU A 18 10.11 -6.88 0.52
CA GLU A 18 10.10 -7.10 -0.94
C GLU A 18 9.97 -5.76 -1.66
N HIS A 19 10.93 -5.43 -2.52
CA HIS A 19 10.98 -4.15 -3.24
C HIS A 19 10.66 -4.34 -4.72
N LEU A 20 9.43 -4.00 -5.10
CA LEU A 20 8.91 -4.12 -6.45
C LEU A 20 9.01 -2.80 -7.18
N VAL A 21 9.42 -2.83 -8.43
CA VAL A 21 9.54 -1.64 -9.28
C VAL A 21 8.74 -1.83 -10.55
N TYR A 22 7.92 -0.83 -10.87
CA TYR A 22 7.14 -0.78 -12.10
C TYR A 22 7.51 0.46 -12.91
N GLN A 23 7.94 0.25 -14.14
CA GLN A 23 8.19 1.35 -15.06
C GLN A 23 6.89 1.82 -15.69
N VAL A 24 6.57 3.10 -15.50
CA VAL A 24 5.29 3.70 -15.88
C VAL A 24 5.53 5.01 -16.62
N PRO A 25 4.90 5.29 -17.77
CA PRO A 25 4.87 6.63 -18.33
C PRO A 25 4.19 7.63 -17.36
N ASP A 26 4.76 8.84 -17.20
CA ASP A 26 4.23 9.83 -16.24
C ASP A 26 2.74 10.10 -16.38
N HIS A 27 2.25 10.24 -17.62
CA HIS A 27 0.84 10.50 -17.94
C HIS A 27 -0.12 9.31 -17.70
N ARG A 28 0.39 8.19 -17.15
CA ARG A 28 -0.40 6.98 -16.83
C ARG A 28 -0.16 6.48 -15.41
N ARG A 29 0.48 7.27 -14.58
CA ARG A 29 0.89 6.88 -13.23
C ARG A 29 -0.32 6.55 -12.34
N GLU A 30 -1.39 7.34 -12.42
CA GLU A 30 -2.63 7.09 -11.68
C GLU A 30 -3.34 5.81 -12.14
N ARG A 31 -3.33 5.53 -13.45
CA ARG A 31 -3.87 4.28 -14.00
C ARG A 31 -3.09 3.05 -13.54
N ALA A 32 -1.77 3.17 -13.54
CA ALA A 32 -0.90 2.11 -13.06
C ALA A 32 -1.14 1.83 -11.58
N LEU A 33 -1.26 2.89 -10.76
CA LEU A 33 -1.60 2.76 -9.35
C LEU A 33 -2.91 1.98 -9.14
N VAL A 34 -3.99 2.38 -9.81
CA VAL A 34 -5.28 1.70 -9.69
C VAL A 34 -5.19 0.23 -10.10
N ARG A 35 -4.49 -0.08 -11.22
CA ARG A 35 -4.27 -1.47 -11.65
C ARG A 35 -3.52 -2.30 -10.63
N LEU A 36 -2.46 -1.73 -10.05
CA LEU A 36 -1.67 -2.40 -9.03
C LEU A 36 -2.50 -2.65 -7.77
N LEU A 37 -3.30 -1.67 -7.32
CA LEU A 37 -4.19 -1.85 -6.19
C LEU A 37 -5.26 -2.93 -6.44
N GLU A 38 -5.74 -3.07 -7.67
CA GLU A 38 -6.66 -4.15 -8.04
C GLU A 38 -5.99 -5.51 -7.99
N VAL A 39 -4.79 -5.65 -8.51
CA VAL A 39 -4.11 -6.95 -8.57
C VAL A 39 -3.55 -7.35 -7.21
N GLU A 40 -2.77 -6.48 -6.58
CA GLU A 40 -2.12 -6.74 -5.29
C GLU A 40 -3.13 -6.83 -4.12
N ASN A 41 -4.24 -6.08 -4.24
CA ASN A 41 -5.31 -6.06 -3.24
C ASN A 41 -4.81 -5.89 -1.79
N PRO A 42 -3.99 -4.86 -1.50
CA PRO A 42 -3.41 -4.68 -0.18
C PRO A 42 -4.48 -4.64 0.92
N ALA A 43 -4.26 -5.31 2.04
CA ALA A 43 -5.14 -5.17 3.21
C ALA A 43 -5.13 -3.73 3.75
N SER A 44 -3.95 -3.10 3.73
CA SER A 44 -3.73 -1.69 4.06
C SER A 44 -2.51 -1.16 3.33
N ALA A 45 -2.50 0.10 2.90
CA ALA A 45 -1.34 0.69 2.26
C ALA A 45 -1.19 2.18 2.57
N ILE A 46 0.06 2.64 2.60
CA ILE A 46 0.39 4.07 2.49
C ILE A 46 0.95 4.37 1.12
N ILE A 47 0.46 5.42 0.50
CA ILE A 47 0.85 5.88 -0.84
C ILE A 47 1.57 7.22 -0.67
N PHE A 48 2.86 7.24 -0.99
CA PHE A 48 3.69 8.43 -0.85
C PHE A 48 3.77 9.23 -2.14
N CYS A 49 3.48 10.54 -2.01
CA CYS A 49 3.67 11.53 -3.05
C CYS A 49 4.66 12.60 -2.57
N ASN A 50 5.38 13.24 -3.51
CA ASN A 50 6.36 14.27 -3.17
C ASN A 50 5.71 15.62 -2.86
N THR A 51 4.52 15.90 -3.40
CA THR A 51 3.82 17.17 -3.24
C THR A 51 2.42 17.01 -2.67
N LYS A 52 1.92 18.03 -1.96
CA LYS A 52 0.55 18.09 -1.45
C LYS A 52 -0.49 18.03 -2.58
N ALA A 53 -0.18 18.66 -3.71
CA ALA A 53 -1.06 18.64 -4.88
C ALA A 53 -1.26 17.21 -5.41
N HIS A 54 -0.19 16.42 -5.48
CA HIS A 54 -0.28 15.01 -5.86
C HIS A 54 -0.96 14.16 -4.80
N VAL A 55 -0.76 14.44 -3.51
CA VAL A 55 -1.51 13.76 -2.42
C VAL A 55 -3.01 13.96 -2.62
N HIS A 56 -3.46 15.20 -2.80
CA HIS A 56 -4.86 15.49 -3.03
C HIS A 56 -5.39 14.83 -4.31
N PHE A 57 -4.65 14.96 -5.43
CA PHE A 57 -5.03 14.35 -6.70
C PHE A 57 -5.20 12.83 -6.58
N VAL A 58 -4.21 12.14 -6.02
CA VAL A 58 -4.25 10.68 -5.86
C VAL A 58 -5.38 10.24 -4.93
N SER A 59 -5.60 10.95 -3.82
CA SER A 59 -6.71 10.67 -2.90
C SER A 59 -8.06 10.77 -3.61
N VAL A 60 -8.30 11.86 -4.36
CA VAL A 60 -9.53 12.05 -5.13
C VAL A 60 -9.71 10.97 -6.21
N VAL A 61 -8.63 10.59 -6.91
CA VAL A 61 -8.68 9.52 -7.90
C VAL A 61 -9.11 8.22 -7.24
N LEU A 62 -8.48 7.81 -6.14
CA LEU A 62 -8.81 6.57 -5.44
C LEU A 62 -10.26 6.55 -4.94
N GLN A 63 -10.72 7.65 -4.34
CA GLN A 63 -12.11 7.78 -3.88
C GLN A 63 -13.11 7.65 -5.03
N ARG A 64 -12.81 8.24 -6.20
CA ARG A 64 -13.67 8.11 -7.40
C ARG A 64 -13.75 6.69 -7.94
N PHE A 65 -12.72 5.90 -7.76
CA PHE A 65 -12.73 4.46 -8.06
C PHE A 65 -13.37 3.62 -6.96
N GLY A 66 -13.90 4.23 -5.90
CA GLY A 66 -14.61 3.54 -4.83
C GLY A 66 -13.69 2.96 -3.74
N TYR A 67 -12.41 3.33 -3.72
CA TYR A 67 -11.50 2.91 -2.67
C TYR A 67 -11.71 3.73 -1.40
N ASP A 68 -11.59 3.06 -0.24
CA ASP A 68 -11.53 3.72 1.06
C ASP A 68 -10.15 4.35 1.25
N ALA A 69 -10.00 5.57 0.78
CA ALA A 69 -8.78 6.35 0.77
C ALA A 69 -8.99 7.72 1.41
N ASP A 70 -7.96 8.20 2.13
CA ASP A 70 -7.94 9.54 2.69
C ASP A 70 -6.54 10.15 2.59
N GLU A 71 -6.44 11.48 2.64
CA GLU A 71 -5.18 12.20 2.54
C GLU A 71 -4.64 12.64 3.89
N LEU A 72 -3.31 12.68 3.98
CA LEU A 72 -2.60 13.25 5.10
C LEU A 72 -1.56 14.26 4.59
N SER A 73 -1.88 15.53 4.73
CA SER A 73 -0.99 16.62 4.34
C SER A 73 -0.77 17.59 5.51
N ALA A 74 0.24 18.45 5.39
CA ALA A 74 0.53 19.45 6.41
C ALA A 74 -0.53 20.57 6.48
N ASP A 75 -1.42 20.66 5.48
CA ASP A 75 -2.47 21.68 5.42
C ASP A 75 -3.77 21.25 6.11
N LEU A 76 -3.87 19.97 6.49
CA LEU A 76 -5.02 19.50 7.26
C LEU A 76 -5.08 20.18 8.63
N ALA A 77 -6.27 20.61 9.02
CA ALA A 77 -6.52 21.05 10.39
C ALA A 77 -6.18 19.92 11.38
N GLN A 78 -5.71 20.28 12.57
CA GLN A 78 -5.23 19.28 13.54
C GLN A 78 -6.29 18.22 13.88
N ASN A 79 -7.54 18.64 14.01
CA ASN A 79 -8.67 17.73 14.27
C ASN A 79 -8.93 16.74 13.11
N GLU A 80 -8.80 17.19 11.87
CA GLU A 80 -8.94 16.33 10.69
C GLU A 80 -7.78 15.34 10.59
N ARG A 81 -6.56 15.81 10.83
CA ARG A 81 -5.37 14.98 10.90
C ARG A 81 -5.53 13.86 11.94
N GLU A 82 -5.97 14.20 13.15
CA GLU A 82 -6.20 13.22 14.22
C GLU A 82 -7.30 12.22 13.85
N ARG A 83 -8.37 12.67 13.20
CA ARG A 83 -9.44 11.77 12.71
C ARG A 83 -8.94 10.77 11.67
N VAL A 84 -8.14 11.21 10.69
CA VAL A 84 -7.56 10.33 9.68
C VAL A 84 -6.63 9.30 10.35
N LEU A 85 -5.75 9.74 11.23
CA LEU A 85 -4.84 8.86 11.96
C LEU A 85 -5.57 7.85 12.86
N GLN A 86 -6.66 8.26 13.49
CA GLN A 86 -7.48 7.36 14.28
C GLN A 86 -8.09 6.26 13.41
N ARG A 87 -8.63 6.60 12.24
CA ARG A 87 -9.15 5.61 11.26
C ARG A 87 -8.07 4.61 10.83
N VAL A 88 -6.82 5.09 10.61
CA VAL A 88 -5.70 4.20 10.27
C VAL A 88 -5.40 3.24 11.41
N ARG A 89 -5.31 3.73 12.68
CA ARG A 89 -5.02 2.91 13.84
C ARG A 89 -6.09 1.86 14.12
N GLU A 90 -7.34 2.19 13.85
CA GLU A 90 -8.49 1.29 14.02
C GLU A 90 -8.66 0.30 12.85
N GLY A 91 -7.83 0.40 11.80
CA GLY A 91 -7.99 -0.40 10.58
C GLY A 91 -9.22 -0.03 9.75
N ASN A 92 -9.80 1.15 10.00
CA ASN A 92 -10.99 1.70 9.34
C ASN A 92 -10.65 2.59 8.13
N LEU A 93 -9.37 2.64 7.72
CA LEU A 93 -8.90 3.30 6.51
C LEU A 93 -7.93 2.37 5.79
N ARG A 94 -8.27 1.99 4.58
CA ARG A 94 -7.47 1.04 3.81
C ARG A 94 -6.27 1.68 3.12
N TYR A 95 -6.45 2.87 2.56
CA TYR A 95 -5.42 3.58 1.80
C TYR A 95 -5.19 4.98 2.36
N LEU A 96 -3.97 5.23 2.82
CA LEU A 96 -3.54 6.56 3.27
C LEU A 96 -2.64 7.17 2.20
N VAL A 97 -2.95 8.37 1.71
CA VAL A 97 -2.10 9.11 0.76
C VAL A 97 -1.40 10.23 1.52
N ALA A 98 -0.07 10.29 1.48
CA ALA A 98 0.69 11.23 2.30
C ALA A 98 1.97 11.75 1.65
N THR A 99 2.47 12.89 2.14
CA THR A 99 3.84 13.33 1.93
C THR A 99 4.75 12.86 3.06
N ASP A 100 6.07 12.88 2.84
CA ASP A 100 7.06 12.54 3.88
C ASP A 100 6.89 13.39 5.15
N VAL A 101 6.68 14.70 4.99
CA VAL A 101 6.54 15.63 6.12
C VAL A 101 5.32 15.27 6.97
N ALA A 102 4.22 14.92 6.33
CA ALA A 102 3.02 14.52 7.02
C ALA A 102 3.13 13.13 7.64
N GLY A 103 3.93 12.24 7.05
CA GLY A 103 4.16 10.87 7.51
C GLY A 103 5.27 10.71 8.57
N ARG A 104 6.10 11.75 8.81
CA ARG A 104 7.14 11.70 9.85
C ARG A 104 6.57 11.85 11.25
N GLY A 105 7.10 11.06 12.18
CA GLY A 105 6.71 11.14 13.60
C GLY A 105 5.31 10.68 13.92
N ILE A 106 4.62 10.05 12.97
CA ILE A 106 3.30 9.49 13.19
C ILE A 106 3.45 8.01 13.54
N ASP A 107 2.79 7.64 14.62
CA ASP A 107 2.60 6.25 14.99
C ASP A 107 1.51 5.65 14.08
N ILE A 108 1.93 5.15 12.91
CA ILE A 108 1.10 4.39 12.00
C ILE A 108 1.39 2.92 12.26
N PRO A 109 0.35 2.09 12.48
CA PRO A 109 0.54 0.65 12.60
C PRO A 109 1.19 0.08 11.33
N ASP A 110 1.77 -1.09 11.44
CA ASP A 110 2.35 -1.78 10.29
C ASP A 110 1.32 -1.96 9.19
N LEU A 111 1.67 -1.42 8.04
CA LEU A 111 0.87 -1.54 6.84
C LEU A 111 1.37 -2.73 6.00
N SER A 112 0.46 -3.39 5.31
CA SER A 112 0.85 -4.50 4.43
C SER A 112 1.70 -4.02 3.25
N HIS A 113 1.44 -2.81 2.75
CA HIS A 113 2.14 -2.25 1.60
C HIS A 113 2.54 -0.79 1.80
N VAL A 114 3.67 -0.45 1.21
CA VAL A 114 4.10 0.93 0.95
C VAL A 114 4.14 1.13 -0.56
N ILE A 115 3.50 2.17 -1.05
CA ILE A 115 3.52 2.49 -2.48
C ILE A 115 4.16 3.86 -2.66
N GLN A 116 5.27 3.90 -3.36
CA GLN A 116 5.91 5.14 -3.75
C GLN A 116 5.36 5.55 -5.12
N TYR A 117 4.30 6.36 -5.10
CA TYR A 117 3.70 6.92 -6.30
C TYR A 117 4.72 7.81 -7.04
N GLU A 118 5.56 8.48 -6.28
CA GLU A 118 6.73 9.21 -6.77
C GLU A 118 7.96 8.81 -5.96
N LEU A 119 9.08 8.61 -6.66
CA LEU A 119 10.36 8.34 -6.01
C LEU A 119 10.79 9.60 -5.22
N PRO A 120 11.23 9.47 -3.96
CA PRO A 120 11.70 10.62 -3.19
C PRO A 120 13.03 11.16 -3.75
N GLU A 121 13.24 12.45 -3.61
CA GLU A 121 14.50 13.10 -4.03
C GLU A 121 15.69 12.64 -3.18
N ASP A 122 15.44 12.48 -1.87
CA ASP A 122 16.43 12.01 -0.91
C ASP A 122 16.38 10.49 -0.74
N PRO A 123 17.51 9.79 -0.99
CA PRO A 123 17.59 8.34 -0.81
C PRO A 123 17.24 7.83 0.59
N GLU A 124 17.51 8.61 1.66
CA GLU A 124 17.14 8.21 3.03
C GLU A 124 15.62 8.21 3.22
N SER A 125 14.92 9.13 2.58
CA SER A 125 13.46 9.16 2.59
C SER A 125 12.85 7.88 2.00
N TYR A 126 13.51 7.25 1.01
CA TYR A 126 13.09 5.94 0.50
C TYR A 126 13.03 4.89 1.60
N VAL A 127 14.10 4.77 2.37
CA VAL A 127 14.21 3.80 3.48
C VAL A 127 13.16 4.07 4.55
N HIS A 128 12.97 5.35 4.93
CA HIS A 128 11.97 5.74 5.92
C HIS A 128 10.53 5.46 5.46
N ARG A 129 10.24 5.61 4.16
CA ARG A 129 8.95 5.26 3.58
C ARG A 129 8.76 3.74 3.58
N ALA A 130 9.71 2.99 3.03
CA ALA A 130 9.67 1.53 2.99
C ALA A 130 9.55 0.90 4.39
N GLY A 131 10.20 1.48 5.40
CA GLY A 131 10.10 1.06 6.79
C GLY A 131 8.73 1.28 7.45
N ARG A 132 7.68 1.64 6.70
CA ARG A 132 6.28 1.63 7.17
C ARG A 132 5.58 0.29 6.95
N THR A 133 6.27 -0.68 6.39
CA THR A 133 5.83 -2.06 6.24
C THR A 133 6.93 -3.03 6.71
N GLY A 134 6.63 -4.31 6.82
CA GLY A 134 7.61 -5.36 7.09
C GLY A 134 8.09 -5.42 8.54
N ARG A 135 7.30 -4.96 9.52
CA ARG A 135 7.64 -5.05 10.95
C ARG A 135 7.02 -6.29 11.58
N ALA A 136 7.46 -6.62 12.78
CA ALA A 136 6.93 -7.73 13.59
C ALA A 136 7.02 -9.13 12.93
N GLY A 137 7.98 -9.35 12.01
CA GLY A 137 8.20 -10.65 11.38
C GLY A 137 7.25 -10.97 10.20
N ALA A 138 6.47 -10.00 9.75
CA ALA A 138 5.70 -10.11 8.51
C ALA A 138 6.52 -9.56 7.34
N THR A 139 6.50 -10.25 6.20
CA THR A 139 7.11 -9.75 4.96
C THR A 139 6.32 -8.55 4.45
N GLY A 140 6.95 -7.38 4.40
CA GLY A 140 6.35 -6.18 3.85
C GLY A 140 6.58 -6.07 2.34
N ILE A 141 5.73 -5.34 1.65
CA ILE A 141 5.87 -5.07 0.21
C ILE A 141 6.00 -3.57 -0.02
N ALA A 142 7.08 -3.17 -0.68
CA ALA A 142 7.31 -1.79 -1.11
C ALA A 142 7.25 -1.71 -2.63
N ILE A 143 6.23 -1.07 -3.17
CA ILE A 143 6.02 -0.87 -4.61
C ILE A 143 6.51 0.52 -4.99
N THR A 144 7.32 0.63 -6.04
CA THR A 144 7.83 1.90 -6.54
C THR A 144 7.46 2.10 -8.00
N LEU A 145 6.81 3.22 -8.29
CA LEU A 145 6.52 3.65 -9.66
C LEU A 145 7.63 4.57 -10.14
N ILE A 146 8.31 4.21 -11.22
CA ILE A 146 9.37 5.01 -11.82
C ILE A 146 9.02 5.43 -13.25
N SER A 147 9.50 6.62 -13.65
CA SER A 147 9.34 7.12 -15.02
C SER A 147 10.66 7.64 -15.56
N GLY A 148 11.00 7.15 -16.74
CA GLY A 148 12.18 7.62 -17.44
C GLY A 148 13.52 7.25 -16.81
N ILE A 149 14.59 7.82 -17.37
CA ILE A 149 15.96 7.46 -16.98
C ILE A 149 16.40 8.10 -15.66
N THR A 150 15.85 9.26 -15.31
CA THR A 150 16.19 9.98 -14.08
C THR A 150 15.79 9.18 -12.83
N ASP A 151 14.56 8.65 -12.81
CA ASP A 151 14.08 7.82 -11.71
C ASP A 151 14.87 6.52 -11.63
N LYS A 152 15.22 5.92 -12.78
CA LYS A 152 16.05 4.70 -12.82
C LYS A 152 17.43 4.94 -12.21
N LEU A 153 18.09 6.05 -12.55
CA LEU A 153 19.39 6.40 -11.96
C LEU A 153 19.29 6.73 -10.47
N ALA A 154 18.19 7.32 -10.02
CA ALA A 154 17.96 7.55 -8.60
C ALA A 154 17.73 6.23 -7.85
N LEU A 155 16.97 5.31 -8.43
CA LEU A 155 16.75 3.97 -7.88
C LEU A 155 18.06 3.17 -7.76
N ASP A 156 18.92 3.21 -8.78
CA ASP A 156 20.24 2.56 -8.76
C ASP A 156 21.14 3.12 -7.64
N ARG A 157 21.06 4.42 -7.36
CA ARG A 157 21.78 5.03 -6.24
C ARG A 157 21.27 4.55 -4.88
N ILE A 158 19.94 4.40 -4.73
CA ILE A 158 19.32 3.85 -3.54
C ILE A 158 19.74 2.40 -3.35
N ALA A 159 19.66 1.57 -4.41
CA ALA A 159 20.09 0.17 -4.40
C ALA A 159 21.53 0.02 -3.90
N LYS A 160 22.46 0.78 -4.46
CA LYS A 160 23.88 0.73 -4.10
C LYS A 160 24.16 1.24 -2.69
N ARG A 161 23.48 2.31 -2.26
CA ARG A 161 23.71 2.92 -0.94
C ARG A 161 23.21 2.07 0.20
N PHE A 162 22.07 1.40 0.04
CA PHE A 162 21.38 0.68 1.11
C PHE A 162 21.39 -0.84 0.94
N GLY A 163 21.99 -1.37 -0.12
CA GLY A 163 22.03 -2.80 -0.39
C GLY A 163 20.67 -3.40 -0.71
N ILE A 164 19.75 -2.59 -1.29
CA ILE A 164 18.39 -3.02 -1.60
C ILE A 164 18.37 -3.73 -2.96
N ALA A 165 17.81 -4.93 -3.00
CA ALA A 165 17.52 -5.64 -4.23
C ALA A 165 16.14 -5.25 -4.74
N PHE A 166 16.08 -4.56 -5.88
CA PHE A 166 14.84 -4.20 -6.54
C PHE A 166 14.44 -5.26 -7.57
N GLU A 167 13.21 -5.71 -7.52
CA GLU A 167 12.61 -6.59 -8.52
C GLU A 167 11.77 -5.76 -9.51
N GLU A 168 12.24 -5.67 -10.75
CA GLU A 168 11.47 -4.99 -11.81
C GLU A 168 10.38 -5.92 -12.33
N ARG A 169 9.13 -5.47 -12.30
CA ARG A 169 7.95 -6.20 -12.77
C ARG A 169 7.24 -5.44 -13.89
N ALA A 170 6.62 -6.18 -14.80
CA ALA A 170 5.73 -5.61 -15.79
C ALA A 170 4.41 -5.16 -15.13
N LEU A 171 3.83 -4.07 -15.64
CA LEU A 171 2.51 -3.65 -15.20
C LEU A 171 1.46 -4.72 -15.55
N PRO A 172 0.47 -4.94 -14.66
CA PRO A 172 -0.63 -5.83 -14.93
C PRO A 172 -1.36 -5.45 -16.22
N THR A 173 -1.65 -6.44 -17.06
CA THR A 173 -2.43 -6.28 -18.29
C THR A 173 -3.92 -6.25 -18.01
N ASP A 174 -4.74 -5.94 -19.03
CA ASP A 174 -6.19 -6.03 -18.89
C ASP A 174 -6.64 -7.48 -18.63
N ALA A 175 -5.96 -8.46 -19.21
CA ALA A 175 -6.23 -9.87 -18.98
C ALA A 175 -5.93 -10.29 -17.53
N ASP A 176 -4.86 -9.77 -16.92
CA ASP A 176 -4.54 -10.02 -15.51
C ASP A 176 -5.63 -9.46 -14.58
N LEU A 177 -6.12 -8.25 -14.89
CA LEU A 177 -7.24 -7.65 -14.16
C LEU A 177 -8.52 -8.47 -14.27
N GLU A 178 -8.89 -8.87 -15.48
CA GLU A 178 -10.07 -9.70 -15.73
C GLU A 178 -9.99 -11.02 -14.97
N ALA A 179 -8.83 -11.68 -14.98
CA ALA A 179 -8.61 -12.94 -14.25
C ALA A 179 -8.78 -12.75 -12.73
N VAL A 180 -8.17 -11.72 -12.15
CA VAL A 180 -8.27 -11.43 -10.71
C VAL A 180 -9.71 -11.09 -10.31
N VAL A 181 -10.42 -10.27 -11.10
CA VAL A 181 -11.82 -9.92 -10.85
C VAL A 181 -12.70 -11.17 -10.93
N ALA A 182 -12.51 -12.02 -11.95
CA ALA A 182 -13.27 -13.24 -12.12
C ALA A 182 -13.07 -14.20 -10.93
N GLU A 183 -11.83 -14.38 -10.48
CA GLU A 183 -11.50 -15.20 -9.32
C GLU A 183 -12.17 -14.69 -8.05
N ARG A 184 -12.09 -13.37 -7.78
CA ARG A 184 -12.74 -12.76 -6.60
C ARG A 184 -14.25 -12.91 -6.62
N VAL A 185 -14.88 -12.66 -7.76
CA VAL A 185 -16.34 -12.84 -7.91
C VAL A 185 -16.72 -14.28 -7.65
N THR A 186 -15.99 -15.25 -8.20
CA THR A 186 -16.22 -16.68 -7.98
C THR A 186 -16.09 -17.03 -6.51
N ALA A 187 -15.02 -16.61 -5.84
CA ALA A 187 -14.81 -16.85 -4.42
C ALA A 187 -15.92 -16.24 -3.54
N LEU A 188 -16.38 -15.03 -3.86
CA LEU A 188 -17.49 -14.38 -3.15
C LEU A 188 -18.83 -15.13 -3.35
N LEU A 189 -19.11 -15.60 -4.56
CA LEU A 189 -20.30 -16.38 -4.84
C LEU A 189 -20.29 -17.73 -4.10
N GLU A 190 -19.15 -18.43 -4.12
CA GLU A 190 -18.98 -19.68 -3.38
C GLU A 190 -19.14 -19.48 -1.86
N ALA A 191 -18.56 -18.41 -1.30
CA ALA A 191 -18.70 -18.08 0.11
C ALA A 191 -20.17 -17.86 0.48
N ARG A 192 -20.92 -17.10 -0.34
CA ARG A 192 -22.35 -16.85 -0.15
C ARG A 192 -23.20 -18.10 -0.27
N LEU A 193 -22.88 -19.00 -1.19
CA LEU A 193 -23.58 -20.28 -1.34
C LEU A 193 -23.38 -21.14 -0.10
N ARG A 194 -22.14 -21.28 0.39
CA ARG A 194 -21.84 -22.05 1.62
C ARG A 194 -22.58 -21.49 2.85
N GLU A 195 -22.64 -20.17 2.98
CA GLU A 195 -23.37 -19.52 4.07
C GLU A 195 -24.87 -19.84 4.01
N ARG A 196 -25.47 -19.79 2.83
CA ARG A 196 -26.88 -20.14 2.61
C ARG A 196 -27.17 -21.58 2.94
N ASP A 197 -26.30 -22.49 2.52
CA ASP A 197 -26.48 -23.95 2.79
C ASP A 197 -26.33 -24.26 4.29
N SER A 198 -25.43 -23.56 4.98
CA SER A 198 -25.28 -23.66 6.44
C SER A 198 -26.55 -23.20 7.17
N ILE A 199 -27.15 -22.08 6.77
CA ILE A 199 -28.40 -21.55 7.35
C ILE A 199 -29.57 -22.53 7.08
N GLN A 200 -29.66 -23.14 5.90
CA GLN A 200 -30.69 -24.14 5.60
C GLN A 200 -30.53 -25.37 6.45
N HIS A 201 -29.30 -25.87 6.64
CA HIS A 201 -29.03 -27.02 7.51
C HIS A 201 -29.40 -26.75 8.98
N GLU A 202 -29.10 -25.58 9.47
CA GLU A 202 -29.44 -25.18 10.84
C GLU A 202 -30.95 -25.07 11.04
N ARG A 203 -31.66 -24.48 10.07
CA ARG A 203 -33.14 -24.46 10.08
C ARG A 203 -33.74 -25.84 10.08
N SER A 204 -33.27 -26.74 9.22
CA SER A 204 -33.76 -28.11 9.15
C SER A 204 -33.54 -28.88 10.46
N ARG A 205 -32.41 -28.70 11.14
CA ARG A 205 -32.13 -29.28 12.45
C ARG A 205 -33.07 -28.75 13.52
N ARG A 206 -33.36 -27.42 13.53
CA ARG A 206 -34.31 -26.83 14.48
C ARG A 206 -35.74 -27.34 14.28
N PHE A 207 -36.19 -27.53 13.04
CA PHE A 207 -37.49 -28.09 12.74
C PHE A 207 -37.57 -29.57 13.17
N ALA A 208 -36.52 -30.36 12.92
CA ALA A 208 -36.50 -31.78 13.35
C ALA A 208 -36.46 -31.96 14.89
N ALA A 209 -36.01 -30.95 15.63
CA ALA A 209 -36.01 -30.99 17.10
C ALA A 209 -37.35 -30.56 17.74
N LEU A 210 -38.30 -30.06 16.94
CA LEU A 210 -39.63 -29.63 17.38
C LEU A 210 -40.75 -30.66 17.03
N ALA A 211 -40.39 -31.70 16.29
CA ALA A 211 -41.29 -32.85 15.95
C ALA A 211 -41.02 -34.03 16.87
#